data_7e466ed345d19e62c2f2bf89dfcedcf2
#
_entry.id   7e466ed345d19e62c2f2bf89dfcedcf2
#
_cell.length_a   1.000
_cell.length_b   1.000
_cell.length_c   1.000
_cell.angle_alpha   90.00
_cell.angle_beta   90.00
_cell.angle_gamma   90.00
#
_symmetry.space_group_name_H-M   'P 1'
#
loop_
_entity.id
_entity.type
_entity.pdbx_description
1 polymer ?
#
loop_
_entity_poly.entity_id
_entity_poly.type
_entity_poly.pdbx_seq_one_letter_code
_entity_poly.pdbx_strand_id
1 'polypeptide(L)'
;MTRPRPRRVLVAAATAAAFVVLPAVPARADAIRDQQWGLEALHTDRAWQTTKGEGITVAVLDTGVDDQHPDLAGQVLPGKDLIGFGAGRGDGSWALHGTAMAGIIAGRGNGPGRGDGVLGVAPGAKILPVRVILESNDPSRTKARESRGTALAEGIRWATDHGADVINLSLGDDSKSAHPEPGEDAAVQYALGKGVAVVASAGNSGEKGDRVSYPAAYPGVIAAAAVDRYGTHAAFSTRRWYATVSAPGVDVVVANPDRHYYVEWGTSAASAFVSGAVALVRAAHPGLSPAQIKALLADTARNSPSGGRDDARGYGLVDPAAAIEAGAKTRPDDLDARSAEAGYHERYFGTGPAPERQDEDPAGWLAPTAGGLGAVLLTLAVVLWRGRNTAGRRSTPYAPGGPR
;
A
#
# COMPACT_ATOMS: atom_id res chain seq x y z
N MET A 1 -40.90 48.12 -78.64
CA MET A 1 -40.16 46.86 -78.57
C MET A 1 -39.34 46.85 -77.30
N THR A 2 -39.90 46.30 -76.23
CA THR A 2 -39.33 46.26 -74.92
C THR A 2 -39.04 44.78 -74.54
N ARG A 3 -37.77 44.43 -74.31
CA ARG A 3 -37.31 43.12 -73.91
C ARG A 3 -37.56 42.90 -72.42
N PRO A 4 -38.10 41.75 -71.97
CA PRO A 4 -38.26 41.46 -70.55
C PRO A 4 -36.94 40.99 -69.93
N ARG A 5 -36.65 41.46 -68.71
CA ARG A 5 -35.52 41.04 -67.88
C ARG A 5 -35.85 39.69 -67.20
N PRO A 6 -34.91 38.74 -67.11
CA PRO A 6 -35.15 37.50 -66.38
C PRO A 6 -35.14 37.70 -64.86
N ARG A 7 -36.16 37.30 -64.17
CA ARG A 7 -36.25 37.20 -62.70
C ARG A 7 -35.29 36.09 -62.22
N ARG A 8 -34.32 36.44 -61.47
CA ARG A 8 -33.51 35.48 -60.72
C ARG A 8 -34.34 34.94 -59.55
N VAL A 9 -34.71 33.70 -59.61
CA VAL A 9 -35.31 32.93 -58.49
C VAL A 9 -34.18 32.51 -57.58
N LEU A 10 -34.09 33.12 -56.38
CA LEU A 10 -33.22 32.68 -55.28
C LEU A 10 -33.90 31.46 -54.63
N VAL A 11 -33.37 30.26 -54.93
CA VAL A 11 -33.66 29.06 -54.16
C VAL A 11 -32.86 29.10 -52.88
N ALA A 12 -33.50 29.44 -51.77
CA ALA A 12 -32.94 29.30 -50.45
C ALA A 12 -32.98 27.82 -50.07
N ALA A 13 -31.86 27.14 -50.16
CA ALA A 13 -31.67 25.80 -49.60
C ALA A 13 -31.57 25.93 -48.08
N ALA A 14 -32.65 25.67 -47.36
CA ALA A 14 -32.65 25.47 -45.92
C ALA A 14 -32.01 24.12 -45.59
N THR A 15 -30.74 24.09 -45.30
CA THR A 15 -30.07 22.95 -44.67
C THR A 15 -30.53 22.86 -43.21
N ALA A 16 -31.53 22.03 -42.96
CA ALA A 16 -31.90 21.60 -41.63
C ALA A 16 -30.77 20.71 -41.09
N ALA A 17 -29.89 21.29 -40.27
CA ALA A 17 -28.93 20.53 -39.45
C ALA A 17 -29.76 19.74 -38.43
N ALA A 18 -30.03 18.47 -38.72
CA ALA A 18 -30.53 17.54 -37.75
C ALA A 18 -29.42 17.34 -36.69
N PHE A 19 -29.51 18.05 -35.57
CA PHE A 19 -28.77 17.67 -34.37
C PHE A 19 -29.27 16.31 -33.95
N VAL A 20 -28.56 15.27 -34.34
CA VAL A 20 -28.68 13.95 -33.74
C VAL A 20 -28.15 14.14 -32.30
N VAL A 21 -29.06 14.40 -31.37
CA VAL A 21 -28.80 14.27 -29.94
C VAL A 21 -28.59 12.77 -29.74
N LEU A 22 -27.35 12.32 -29.92
CA LEU A 22 -26.92 11.01 -29.40
C LEU A 22 -27.20 11.13 -27.89
N PRO A 23 -27.97 10.21 -27.29
CA PRO A 23 -28.08 10.18 -25.86
C PRO A 23 -26.63 10.07 -25.36
N ALA A 24 -26.21 11.00 -24.49
CA ALA A 24 -24.97 10.85 -23.76
C ALA A 24 -25.07 9.50 -23.06
N VAL A 25 -24.38 8.50 -23.59
CA VAL A 25 -24.21 7.23 -22.90
C VAL A 25 -23.56 7.63 -21.60
N PRO A 26 -24.23 7.50 -20.43
CA PRO A 26 -23.59 7.78 -19.17
C PRO A 26 -22.28 7.00 -19.20
N ALA A 27 -21.16 7.65 -18.81
CA ALA A 27 -19.88 6.95 -18.65
C ALA A 27 -20.20 5.80 -17.70
N ARG A 28 -20.29 4.60 -18.26
CA ARG A 28 -20.83 3.45 -17.54
C ARG A 28 -19.78 3.02 -16.54
N ALA A 29 -20.23 2.73 -15.37
CA ALA A 29 -19.47 1.99 -14.37
C ALA A 29 -18.97 0.65 -14.89
N ASP A 30 -19.50 0.08 -15.96
CA ASP A 30 -18.88 -0.99 -16.74
C ASP A 30 -17.39 -0.70 -17.00
N ALA A 31 -17.02 0.55 -17.31
CA ALA A 31 -15.63 0.93 -17.51
C ALA A 31 -14.76 0.81 -16.24
N ILE A 32 -15.31 0.95 -15.05
CA ILE A 32 -14.61 0.76 -13.77
C ILE A 32 -14.46 -0.74 -13.48
N ARG A 33 -15.52 -1.51 -13.68
CA ARG A 33 -15.51 -2.97 -13.52
C ARG A 33 -14.55 -3.64 -14.49
N ASP A 34 -14.53 -3.24 -15.74
CA ASP A 34 -13.62 -3.76 -16.77
C ASP A 34 -12.15 -3.50 -16.46
N GLN A 35 -11.86 -2.49 -15.65
CA GLN A 35 -10.52 -2.19 -15.17
C GLN A 35 -10.12 -2.96 -13.90
N GLN A 36 -11.06 -3.64 -13.24
CA GLN A 36 -10.80 -4.40 -12.01
C GLN A 36 -10.18 -5.79 -12.29
N TRP A 37 -9.08 -5.81 -13.04
CA TRP A 37 -8.38 -7.05 -13.42
C TRP A 37 -8.01 -7.95 -12.22
N GLY A 38 -7.87 -7.35 -11.03
CA GLY A 38 -7.47 -8.07 -9.82
C GLY A 38 -8.50 -9.11 -9.37
N LEU A 39 -9.80 -8.85 -9.56
CA LEU A 39 -10.85 -9.81 -9.23
C LEU A 39 -10.81 -11.04 -10.14
N GLU A 40 -10.57 -10.83 -11.43
CA GLU A 40 -10.38 -11.91 -12.39
C GLU A 40 -9.11 -12.71 -12.07
N ALA A 41 -8.00 -12.02 -11.79
CA ALA A 41 -6.74 -12.64 -11.43
C ALA A 41 -6.86 -13.56 -10.20
N LEU A 42 -7.72 -13.25 -9.25
CA LEU A 42 -7.97 -14.05 -8.05
C LEU A 42 -9.07 -15.10 -8.22
N HIS A 43 -9.71 -15.20 -9.38
CA HIS A 43 -10.87 -16.08 -9.60
C HIS A 43 -11.98 -15.89 -8.57
N THR A 44 -12.27 -14.64 -8.20
CA THR A 44 -13.27 -14.34 -7.17
C THR A 44 -14.66 -14.83 -7.53
N ASP A 45 -15.02 -14.86 -8.80
CA ASP A 45 -16.26 -15.41 -9.33
C ASP A 45 -16.48 -16.88 -8.92
N ARG A 46 -15.42 -17.69 -8.86
CA ARG A 46 -15.47 -19.07 -8.37
C ARG A 46 -15.67 -19.12 -6.86
N ALA A 47 -14.96 -18.28 -6.10
CA ALA A 47 -15.11 -18.23 -4.64
C ALA A 47 -16.54 -17.78 -4.26
N TRP A 48 -17.13 -16.85 -5.01
CA TRP A 48 -18.48 -16.33 -4.80
C TRP A 48 -19.59 -17.36 -5.06
N GLN A 49 -19.30 -18.49 -5.68
CA GLN A 49 -20.24 -19.62 -5.73
C GLN A 49 -20.46 -20.25 -4.36
N THR A 50 -19.51 -20.10 -3.44
CA THR A 50 -19.60 -20.60 -2.07
C THR A 50 -20.01 -19.51 -1.09
N THR A 51 -19.34 -18.35 -1.11
CA THR A 51 -19.61 -17.22 -0.21
C THR A 51 -19.07 -15.92 -0.79
N LYS A 52 -19.67 -14.80 -0.39
CA LYS A 52 -19.17 -13.43 -0.66
C LYS A 52 -18.58 -12.77 0.59
N GLY A 53 -18.34 -13.55 1.66
CA GLY A 53 -17.79 -13.07 2.93
C GLY A 53 -18.87 -12.62 3.93
N GLU A 54 -20.10 -13.11 3.80
CA GLU A 54 -21.20 -12.80 4.72
C GLU A 54 -20.84 -13.21 6.14
N GLY A 55 -21.18 -12.35 7.10
CA GLY A 55 -20.93 -12.57 8.53
C GLY A 55 -19.51 -12.23 8.99
N ILE A 56 -18.61 -11.88 8.08
CA ILE A 56 -17.21 -11.54 8.39
C ILE A 56 -17.03 -10.03 8.54
N THR A 57 -16.28 -9.65 9.56
CA THR A 57 -15.85 -8.27 9.80
C THR A 57 -14.35 -8.14 9.53
N VAL A 58 -13.99 -7.28 8.58
CA VAL A 58 -12.60 -6.92 8.30
C VAL A 58 -12.29 -5.56 8.89
N ALA A 59 -11.41 -5.49 9.87
CA ALA A 59 -10.93 -4.23 10.39
C ALA A 59 -9.90 -3.63 9.44
N VAL A 60 -10.11 -2.38 9.03
CA VAL A 60 -9.17 -1.60 8.22
C VAL A 60 -8.49 -0.59 9.12
N LEU A 61 -7.27 -0.91 9.54
CA LEU A 61 -6.43 -0.04 10.35
C LEU A 61 -5.62 0.86 9.44
N ASP A 62 -6.09 2.11 9.25
CA ASP A 62 -5.60 2.98 8.18
C ASP A 62 -5.85 4.47 8.51
N THR A 63 -6.03 5.30 7.50
CA THR A 63 -6.29 6.74 7.58
C THR A 63 -7.76 7.09 7.90
N GLY A 64 -8.59 6.09 8.12
CA GLY A 64 -10.06 6.17 8.23
C GLY A 64 -10.74 5.61 6.98
N VAL A 65 -12.06 5.51 6.99
CA VAL A 65 -12.89 5.06 5.86
C VAL A 65 -14.10 5.96 5.71
N ASP A 66 -14.42 6.37 4.49
CA ASP A 66 -15.66 7.10 4.21
C ASP A 66 -16.84 6.12 4.14
N ASP A 67 -17.62 6.08 5.22
CA ASP A 67 -18.84 5.26 5.35
C ASP A 67 -19.99 5.71 4.45
N GLN A 68 -19.87 6.91 3.85
CA GLN A 68 -20.86 7.44 2.91
C GLN A 68 -20.50 7.19 1.44
N HIS A 69 -19.35 6.55 1.17
CA HIS A 69 -19.01 6.20 -0.21
C HIS A 69 -20.06 5.25 -0.79
N PRO A 70 -20.61 5.51 -2.00
CA PRO A 70 -21.72 4.73 -2.58
C PRO A 70 -21.42 3.23 -2.65
N ASP A 71 -20.18 2.86 -3.00
CA ASP A 71 -19.75 1.46 -3.11
C ASP A 71 -19.63 0.76 -1.75
N LEU A 72 -19.53 1.53 -0.67
CA LEU A 72 -19.41 1.02 0.70
C LEU A 72 -20.68 1.18 1.51
N ALA A 73 -21.76 1.68 0.88
CA ALA A 73 -23.03 1.95 1.56
C ALA A 73 -23.56 0.72 2.32
N GLY A 74 -23.70 0.86 3.63
CA GLY A 74 -24.16 -0.19 4.54
C GLY A 74 -23.13 -1.29 4.83
N GLN A 75 -21.87 -1.16 4.36
CA GLN A 75 -20.81 -2.10 4.70
C GLN A 75 -19.96 -1.64 5.88
N VAL A 76 -19.84 -0.33 6.10
CA VAL A 76 -18.96 0.25 7.12
C VAL A 76 -19.68 0.31 8.47
N LEU A 77 -19.07 -0.29 9.47
CA LEU A 77 -19.50 -0.28 10.87
C LEU A 77 -19.00 0.99 11.58
N PRO A 78 -19.58 1.36 12.73
CA PRO A 78 -19.01 2.38 13.60
C PRO A 78 -17.57 2.01 13.99
N GLY A 79 -16.63 2.92 13.71
CA GLY A 79 -15.21 2.68 13.92
C GLY A 79 -14.61 3.48 15.07
N LYS A 80 -13.27 3.54 15.09
CA LYS A 80 -12.47 4.24 16.10
C LYS A 80 -11.45 5.16 15.48
N ASP A 81 -11.34 6.39 15.98
CA ASP A 81 -10.22 7.28 15.70
C ASP A 81 -9.27 7.29 16.90
N LEU A 82 -8.04 6.79 16.72
CA LEU A 82 -6.99 6.77 17.73
C LEU A 82 -6.00 7.93 17.56
N ILE A 83 -6.13 8.70 16.49
CA ILE A 83 -5.31 9.91 16.27
C ILE A 83 -5.97 11.11 16.94
N GLY A 84 -7.24 11.37 16.69
CA GLY A 84 -8.03 12.42 17.33
C GLY A 84 -7.76 13.84 16.82
N PHE A 85 -6.96 14.01 15.77
CA PHE A 85 -6.67 15.29 15.12
C PHE A 85 -6.25 15.08 13.65
N GLY A 86 -5.84 16.15 12.95
CA GLY A 86 -5.54 16.13 11.52
C GLY A 86 -6.79 16.32 10.68
N ALA A 87 -6.73 15.98 9.40
CA ALA A 87 -7.85 16.10 8.48
C ALA A 87 -9.08 15.34 8.98
N GLY A 88 -10.23 15.96 8.83
CA GLY A 88 -11.54 15.40 9.17
C GLY A 88 -12.41 15.16 7.94
N ARG A 89 -13.62 14.64 8.14
CA ARG A 89 -14.59 14.41 7.06
C ARG A 89 -14.84 15.70 6.27
N GLY A 90 -14.69 15.62 4.96
CA GLY A 90 -14.82 16.75 4.03
C GLY A 90 -13.48 17.43 3.67
N ASP A 91 -12.41 17.14 4.38
CA ASP A 91 -11.08 17.59 3.99
C ASP A 91 -10.49 16.71 2.89
N GLY A 92 -9.79 17.32 1.92
CA GLY A 92 -9.24 16.60 0.76
C GLY A 92 -8.11 15.61 1.08
N SER A 93 -7.65 15.53 2.33
CA SER A 93 -6.67 14.56 2.83
C SER A 93 -7.24 13.66 3.93
N TRP A 94 -8.56 13.43 3.93
CA TRP A 94 -9.20 12.56 4.92
C TRP A 94 -9.61 11.22 4.30
N ALA A 95 -9.15 10.13 4.92
CA ALA A 95 -9.60 8.75 4.63
C ALA A 95 -9.44 8.29 3.17
N LEU A 96 -8.51 8.88 2.40
CA LEU A 96 -8.29 8.52 1.00
C LEU A 96 -7.85 7.06 0.89
N HIS A 97 -6.73 6.74 1.53
CA HIS A 97 -6.12 5.42 1.45
C HIS A 97 -6.99 4.33 2.11
N GLY A 98 -7.52 4.58 3.31
CA GLY A 98 -8.36 3.59 3.97
C GLY A 98 -9.68 3.31 3.25
N THR A 99 -10.29 4.31 2.57
CA THR A 99 -11.48 4.10 1.72
C THR A 99 -11.14 3.26 0.50
N ALA A 100 -9.99 3.51 -0.13
CA ALA A 100 -9.47 2.70 -1.24
C ALA A 100 -9.31 1.23 -0.83
N MET A 101 -8.67 0.96 0.30
CA MET A 101 -8.48 -0.40 0.82
C MET A 101 -9.81 -1.07 1.17
N ALA A 102 -10.72 -0.35 1.82
CA ALA A 102 -12.06 -0.85 2.12
C ALA A 102 -12.84 -1.21 0.85
N GLY A 103 -12.69 -0.42 -0.21
CA GLY A 103 -13.28 -0.69 -1.54
C GLY A 103 -12.77 -2.00 -2.16
N ILE A 104 -11.45 -2.25 -2.10
CA ILE A 104 -10.84 -3.52 -2.58
C ILE A 104 -11.35 -4.72 -1.76
N ILE A 105 -11.53 -4.55 -0.45
CA ILE A 105 -11.97 -5.64 0.44
C ILE A 105 -13.46 -5.93 0.24
N ALA A 106 -14.33 -4.92 0.38
CA ALA A 106 -15.77 -5.10 0.56
C ALA A 106 -16.66 -4.16 -0.26
N GLY A 107 -16.12 -3.54 -1.30
CA GLY A 107 -16.93 -2.74 -2.23
C GLY A 107 -18.08 -3.57 -2.79
N ARG A 108 -19.27 -2.96 -2.89
CA ARG A 108 -20.49 -3.63 -3.37
C ARG A 108 -21.00 -3.06 -4.69
N GLY A 109 -20.30 -2.05 -5.21
CA GLY A 109 -20.78 -1.24 -6.30
C GLY A 109 -22.00 -0.38 -5.91
N ASN A 110 -22.43 0.44 -6.82
CA ASN A 110 -23.53 1.36 -6.66
C ASN A 110 -24.43 1.36 -7.91
N GLY A 111 -25.37 2.32 -8.00
CA GLY A 111 -26.28 2.44 -9.14
C GLY A 111 -27.32 1.31 -9.24
N PRO A 112 -28.06 1.25 -10.37
CA PRO A 112 -29.07 0.24 -10.60
C PRO A 112 -28.49 -1.17 -10.57
N GLY A 113 -29.06 -2.03 -9.72
CA GLY A 113 -28.57 -3.42 -9.58
C GLY A 113 -27.14 -3.54 -9.06
N ARG A 114 -26.55 -2.46 -8.56
CA ARG A 114 -25.14 -2.37 -8.16
C ARG A 114 -24.17 -2.69 -9.29
N GLY A 115 -24.57 -2.32 -10.50
CA GLY A 115 -23.75 -2.51 -11.70
C GLY A 115 -22.58 -1.54 -11.78
N ASP A 116 -22.63 -0.44 -11.04
CA ASP A 116 -21.73 0.69 -11.10
C ASP A 116 -20.69 0.65 -9.97
N GLY A 117 -19.51 1.27 -10.19
CA GLY A 117 -18.45 1.42 -9.20
C GLY A 117 -17.60 0.17 -8.95
N VAL A 118 -16.82 0.18 -7.86
CA VAL A 118 -15.90 -0.92 -7.55
C VAL A 118 -16.58 -2.04 -6.77
N LEU A 119 -16.20 -3.27 -7.11
CA LEU A 119 -16.54 -4.48 -6.38
C LEU A 119 -15.32 -4.95 -5.60
N GLY A 120 -15.51 -5.32 -4.35
CA GLY A 120 -14.45 -5.88 -3.51
C GLY A 120 -14.35 -7.40 -3.65
N VAL A 121 -13.29 -7.97 -3.12
CA VAL A 121 -13.06 -9.42 -3.09
C VAL A 121 -14.13 -10.13 -2.26
N ALA A 122 -14.52 -9.54 -1.13
CA ALA A 122 -15.53 -10.05 -0.19
C ALA A 122 -16.69 -9.06 -0.03
N PRO A 123 -17.55 -8.88 -1.06
CA PRO A 123 -18.56 -7.82 -1.07
C PRO A 123 -19.69 -8.06 -0.05
N GLY A 124 -19.74 -9.22 0.60
CA GLY A 124 -20.65 -9.54 1.72
C GLY A 124 -20.08 -9.19 3.09
N ALA A 125 -18.77 -8.95 3.21
CA ALA A 125 -18.12 -8.62 4.47
C ALA A 125 -18.44 -7.21 4.97
N LYS A 126 -18.27 -6.97 6.27
CA LYS A 126 -18.34 -5.65 6.90
C LYS A 126 -16.94 -5.08 7.10
N ILE A 127 -16.83 -3.76 7.06
CA ILE A 127 -15.62 -3.00 7.35
C ILE A 127 -15.73 -2.37 8.72
N LEU A 128 -14.77 -2.63 9.58
CA LEU A 128 -14.58 -1.97 10.88
C LEU A 128 -13.41 -0.97 10.75
N PRO A 129 -13.67 0.34 10.55
CA PRO A 129 -12.61 1.30 10.33
C PRO A 129 -11.92 1.68 11.65
N VAL A 130 -10.59 1.66 11.68
CA VAL A 130 -9.80 2.15 12.80
C VAL A 130 -8.74 3.11 12.26
N ARG A 131 -8.86 4.39 12.60
CA ARG A 131 -7.89 5.39 12.20
C ARG A 131 -6.67 5.35 13.11
N VAL A 132 -5.55 4.88 12.57
CA VAL A 132 -4.28 4.72 13.30
C VAL A 132 -3.14 5.56 12.71
N ILE A 133 -3.33 6.08 11.50
CA ILE A 133 -2.38 6.96 10.80
C ILE A 133 -3.12 8.10 10.11
N LEU A 134 -2.36 9.12 9.67
CA LEU A 134 -2.84 10.19 8.80
C LEU A 134 -2.33 9.99 7.37
N GLU A 135 -3.01 10.60 6.40
CA GLU A 135 -2.57 10.61 5.01
C GLU A 135 -1.16 11.18 4.84
N SER A 136 -0.48 10.79 3.76
CA SER A 136 0.88 11.25 3.49
C SER A 136 0.99 12.77 3.30
N ASN A 137 -0.05 13.39 2.81
CA ASN A 137 -0.19 14.83 2.57
C ASN A 137 -0.86 15.60 3.73
N ASP A 138 -1.23 14.94 4.84
CA ASP A 138 -1.78 15.63 6.02
C ASP A 138 -0.66 16.41 6.74
N PRO A 139 -0.82 17.73 6.94
CA PRO A 139 0.19 18.54 7.64
C PRO A 139 0.49 18.06 9.07
N SER A 140 -0.45 17.38 9.70
CA SER A 140 -0.33 16.86 11.08
C SER A 140 0.34 15.49 11.16
N ARG A 141 0.72 14.87 10.02
CA ARG A 141 1.26 13.50 9.98
C ARG A 141 2.50 13.31 10.85
N THR A 142 3.45 14.25 10.81
CA THR A 142 4.66 14.19 11.65
C THR A 142 4.30 14.21 13.12
N LYS A 143 3.43 15.15 13.53
CA LYS A 143 2.93 15.23 14.90
C LYS A 143 2.22 13.94 15.34
N ALA A 144 1.43 13.33 14.44
CA ALA A 144 0.76 12.08 14.75
C ALA A 144 1.75 10.93 14.99
N ARG A 145 2.79 10.81 14.19
CA ARG A 145 3.87 9.82 14.40
C ARG A 145 4.56 9.99 15.74
N GLU A 146 4.86 11.21 16.14
CA GLU A 146 5.55 11.52 17.39
C GLU A 146 4.66 11.32 18.63
N SER A 147 3.38 11.68 18.55
CA SER A 147 2.49 11.72 19.73
C SER A 147 1.53 10.54 19.82
N ARG A 148 1.40 9.73 18.79
CA ARG A 148 0.49 8.58 18.67
C ARG A 148 1.20 7.32 18.19
N GLY A 149 2.45 7.15 18.54
CA GLY A 149 3.26 5.99 18.16
C GLY A 149 2.67 4.63 18.57
N THR A 150 1.81 4.60 19.60
CA THR A 150 1.13 3.37 20.05
C THR A 150 -0.19 3.08 19.33
N ALA A 151 -0.68 4.00 18.47
CA ALA A 151 -2.00 3.90 17.86
C ALA A 151 -2.21 2.60 17.06
N LEU A 152 -1.17 2.08 16.42
CA LEU A 152 -1.27 0.82 15.70
C LEU A 152 -1.51 -0.36 16.64
N ALA A 153 -0.72 -0.51 17.70
CA ALA A 153 -0.87 -1.57 18.69
C ALA A 153 -2.23 -1.48 19.42
N GLU A 154 -2.64 -0.26 19.80
CA GLU A 154 -3.95 0.00 20.40
C GLU A 154 -5.08 -0.35 19.43
N GLY A 155 -4.94 0.00 18.15
CA GLY A 155 -5.91 -0.28 17.10
C GLY A 155 -6.08 -1.78 16.83
N ILE A 156 -5.01 -2.55 16.80
CA ILE A 156 -5.04 -4.01 16.64
C ILE A 156 -5.82 -4.64 17.80
N ARG A 157 -5.51 -4.26 19.05
CA ARG A 157 -6.23 -4.75 20.23
C ARG A 157 -7.70 -4.34 20.20
N TRP A 158 -7.97 -3.07 19.93
CA TRP A 158 -9.34 -2.56 19.87
C TRP A 158 -10.17 -3.28 18.81
N ALA A 159 -9.65 -3.46 17.59
CA ALA A 159 -10.33 -4.18 16.52
C ALA A 159 -10.62 -5.63 16.90
N THR A 160 -9.66 -6.32 17.53
CA THR A 160 -9.80 -7.68 18.05
C THR A 160 -10.95 -7.79 19.07
N ASP A 161 -11.01 -6.84 20.02
CA ASP A 161 -12.02 -6.82 21.08
C ASP A 161 -13.42 -6.39 20.57
N HIS A 162 -13.49 -5.79 19.37
CA HIS A 162 -14.73 -5.31 18.75
C HIS A 162 -15.19 -6.19 17.57
N GLY A 163 -14.78 -7.44 17.54
CA GLY A 163 -15.35 -8.46 16.66
C GLY A 163 -14.78 -8.45 15.24
N ALA A 164 -13.54 -8.01 15.06
CA ALA A 164 -12.85 -8.27 13.81
C ALA A 164 -12.51 -9.76 13.67
N ASP A 165 -12.78 -10.32 12.49
CA ASP A 165 -12.33 -11.67 12.09
C ASP A 165 -11.00 -11.60 11.34
N VAL A 166 -10.77 -10.47 10.65
CA VAL A 166 -9.57 -10.17 9.87
C VAL A 166 -9.14 -8.73 10.16
N ILE A 167 -7.85 -8.51 10.31
CA ILE A 167 -7.24 -7.18 10.41
C ILE A 167 -6.41 -6.94 9.17
N ASN A 168 -6.73 -5.89 8.42
CA ASN A 168 -5.94 -5.40 7.29
C ASN A 168 -5.02 -4.25 7.73
N LEU A 169 -3.73 -4.41 7.50
CA LEU A 169 -2.66 -3.47 7.76
C LEU A 169 -1.98 -3.08 6.44
N SER A 170 -2.66 -2.23 5.65
CA SER A 170 -2.11 -1.67 4.40
C SER A 170 -1.13 -0.53 4.69
N LEU A 171 -0.27 -0.72 5.66
CA LEU A 171 0.71 0.22 6.18
C LEU A 171 1.96 -0.52 6.66
N GLY A 172 3.03 0.21 6.88
CA GLY A 172 4.23 -0.34 7.48
C GLY A 172 5.35 0.69 7.56
N ASP A 173 6.32 0.40 8.43
CA ASP A 173 7.62 1.08 8.42
C ASP A 173 8.63 0.20 7.70
N ASP A 174 9.08 0.65 6.52
CA ASP A 174 10.17 0.08 5.74
C ASP A 174 11.34 1.08 5.60
N SER A 175 11.48 1.99 6.55
CA SER A 175 12.58 2.94 6.63
C SER A 175 13.90 2.24 6.97
N LYS A 176 15.02 2.97 6.90
CA LYS A 176 16.34 2.44 7.34
C LYS A 176 16.39 2.16 8.84
N SER A 177 15.53 2.80 9.62
CA SER A 177 15.41 2.65 11.06
C SER A 177 14.30 1.69 11.48
N ALA A 178 13.63 1.03 10.54
CA ALA A 178 12.58 0.08 10.85
C ALA A 178 13.10 -1.03 11.76
N HIS A 179 12.43 -1.24 12.86
CA HIS A 179 12.75 -2.25 13.85
C HIS A 179 11.47 -2.80 14.48
N PRO A 180 11.50 -4.01 15.05
CA PRO A 180 10.32 -4.55 15.70
C PRO A 180 9.97 -3.76 16.95
N GLU A 181 8.70 -3.38 17.07
CA GLU A 181 8.15 -2.72 18.24
C GLU A 181 7.48 -3.77 19.14
N PRO A 182 7.96 -4.00 20.38
CA PRO A 182 7.40 -5.04 21.25
C PRO A 182 5.89 -4.90 21.51
N GLY A 183 5.41 -3.64 21.57
CA GLY A 183 3.99 -3.37 21.75
C GLY A 183 3.12 -3.78 20.57
N GLU A 184 3.63 -3.59 19.34
CA GLU A 184 2.96 -4.00 18.12
C GLU A 184 2.97 -5.52 17.96
N ASP A 185 4.13 -6.16 18.17
CA ASP A 185 4.20 -7.63 18.14
C ASP A 185 3.24 -8.26 19.15
N ALA A 186 3.26 -7.79 20.40
CA ALA A 186 2.34 -8.26 21.42
C ALA A 186 0.85 -8.05 21.06
N ALA A 187 0.53 -6.99 20.31
CA ALA A 187 -0.84 -6.77 19.81
C ALA A 187 -1.20 -7.73 18.68
N VAL A 188 -0.27 -7.98 17.76
CA VAL A 188 -0.43 -8.98 16.69
C VAL A 188 -0.64 -10.38 17.28
N GLN A 189 0.22 -10.79 18.22
CA GLN A 189 0.09 -12.09 18.88
C GLN A 189 -1.24 -12.21 19.66
N TYR A 190 -1.69 -11.13 20.29
CA TYR A 190 -3.00 -11.07 20.93
C TYR A 190 -4.14 -11.33 19.92
N ALA A 191 -4.13 -10.67 18.78
CA ALA A 191 -5.12 -10.85 17.73
C ALA A 191 -5.13 -12.31 17.20
N LEU A 192 -3.96 -12.84 16.87
CA LEU A 192 -3.80 -14.23 16.41
C LEU A 192 -4.29 -15.23 17.46
N GLY A 193 -3.94 -15.02 18.73
CA GLY A 193 -4.39 -15.86 19.86
C GLY A 193 -5.90 -15.81 20.11
N LYS A 194 -6.58 -14.75 19.65
CA LYS A 194 -8.04 -14.63 19.67
C LYS A 194 -8.71 -15.17 18.40
N GLY A 195 -7.95 -15.75 17.48
CA GLY A 195 -8.46 -16.30 16.23
C GLY A 195 -8.61 -15.27 15.10
N VAL A 196 -8.15 -14.04 15.28
CA VAL A 196 -8.21 -12.97 14.28
C VAL A 196 -7.03 -13.08 13.34
N ALA A 197 -7.26 -13.20 12.04
CA ALA A 197 -6.20 -13.23 11.05
C ALA A 197 -5.64 -11.82 10.81
N VAL A 198 -4.32 -11.68 10.79
CA VAL A 198 -3.64 -10.39 10.53
C VAL A 198 -2.96 -10.45 9.18
N VAL A 199 -3.33 -9.52 8.29
CA VAL A 199 -2.78 -9.37 6.94
C VAL A 199 -2.07 -8.04 6.84
N ALA A 200 -0.86 -8.02 6.29
CA ALA A 200 -0.08 -6.79 6.12
C ALA A 200 0.56 -6.68 4.74
N SER A 201 0.81 -5.45 4.32
CA SER A 201 1.57 -5.14 3.11
C SER A 201 3.04 -5.50 3.30
N ALA A 202 3.66 -6.19 2.32
CA ALA A 202 5.06 -6.63 2.41
C ALA A 202 6.08 -5.48 2.45
N GLY A 203 5.67 -4.25 2.11
CA GLY A 203 6.52 -3.07 2.02
C GLY A 203 6.80 -2.66 0.57
N ASN A 204 7.21 -1.40 0.39
CA ASN A 204 7.43 -0.78 -0.91
C ASN A 204 8.89 -0.32 -1.09
N SER A 205 9.84 -1.07 -0.54
CA SER A 205 11.27 -0.75 -0.59
C SER A 205 12.07 -1.61 -1.57
N GLY A 206 11.42 -2.34 -2.50
CA GLY A 206 12.08 -3.23 -3.46
C GLY A 206 13.17 -2.56 -4.29
N GLU A 207 12.95 -1.32 -4.73
CA GLU A 207 13.95 -0.52 -5.45
C GLU A 207 14.89 0.25 -4.51
N LYS A 208 14.71 0.13 -3.19
CA LYS A 208 15.46 0.85 -2.15
C LYS A 208 16.22 -0.09 -1.21
N GLY A 209 16.51 -1.31 -1.67
CA GLY A 209 17.31 -2.31 -0.95
C GLY A 209 16.51 -3.30 -0.13
N ASP A 210 15.24 -3.54 -0.47
CA ASP A 210 14.42 -4.62 0.13
C ASP A 210 14.42 -4.57 1.67
N ARG A 211 14.13 -3.42 2.26
CA ARG A 211 14.17 -3.26 3.72
C ARG A 211 13.08 -4.07 4.39
N VAL A 212 13.36 -4.55 5.59
CA VAL A 212 12.34 -5.22 6.41
C VAL A 212 11.21 -4.24 6.70
N SER A 213 9.97 -4.71 6.59
CA SER A 213 8.77 -3.92 6.89
C SER A 213 8.02 -4.52 8.08
N TYR A 214 7.69 -3.68 9.04
CA TYR A 214 6.79 -4.02 10.13
C TYR A 214 5.47 -3.28 9.95
N PRO A 215 4.33 -3.95 10.18
CA PRO A 215 4.11 -5.22 10.89
C PRO A 215 4.23 -6.51 10.04
N ALA A 216 4.53 -6.45 8.74
CA ALA A 216 4.58 -7.63 7.87
C ALA A 216 5.54 -8.72 8.36
N ALA A 217 6.64 -8.33 9.01
CA ALA A 217 7.67 -9.24 9.50
C ALA A 217 7.33 -9.88 10.86
N TYR A 218 6.25 -9.50 11.52
CA TYR A 218 5.86 -10.17 12.78
C TYR A 218 5.38 -11.60 12.53
N PRO A 219 5.66 -12.53 13.49
CA PRO A 219 5.22 -13.91 13.41
C PRO A 219 3.72 -14.05 13.21
N GLY A 220 3.33 -14.97 12.31
CA GLY A 220 1.93 -15.28 12.06
C GLY A 220 1.21 -14.31 11.11
N VAL A 221 1.75 -13.14 10.84
CA VAL A 221 1.19 -12.20 9.87
C VAL A 221 1.19 -12.80 8.46
N ILE A 222 0.14 -12.59 7.71
CA ILE A 222 0.02 -12.95 6.30
C ILE A 222 0.52 -11.74 5.49
N ALA A 223 1.76 -11.79 5.03
CA ALA A 223 2.36 -10.69 4.29
C ALA A 223 2.09 -10.81 2.78
N ALA A 224 1.54 -9.75 2.18
CA ALA A 224 1.14 -9.70 0.79
C ALA A 224 2.16 -8.93 -0.06
N ALA A 225 2.80 -9.59 -1.01
CA ALA A 225 3.63 -8.99 -2.03
C ALA A 225 2.78 -8.53 -3.23
N ALA A 226 3.24 -7.50 -3.96
CA ALA A 226 2.52 -6.96 -5.11
C ALA A 226 2.98 -7.58 -6.43
N VAL A 227 2.00 -7.92 -7.28
CA VAL A 227 2.22 -8.32 -8.68
C VAL A 227 1.39 -7.46 -9.63
N ASP A 228 1.83 -7.41 -10.88
CA ASP A 228 1.06 -6.83 -12.00
C ASP A 228 0.05 -7.84 -12.58
N ARG A 229 -0.71 -7.41 -13.60
CA ARG A 229 -1.72 -8.23 -14.28
C ARG A 229 -1.16 -9.48 -14.99
N TYR A 230 0.14 -9.55 -15.19
CA TYR A 230 0.83 -10.70 -15.78
C TYR A 230 1.38 -11.65 -14.72
N GLY A 231 1.18 -11.35 -13.42
CA GLY A 231 1.73 -12.09 -12.31
C GLY A 231 3.21 -11.83 -12.08
N THR A 232 3.76 -10.78 -12.72
CA THR A 232 5.15 -10.35 -12.51
C THR A 232 5.25 -9.59 -11.20
N HIS A 233 6.26 -9.90 -10.40
CA HIS A 233 6.55 -9.18 -9.16
C HIS A 233 6.79 -7.68 -9.45
N ALA A 234 6.09 -6.80 -8.74
CA ALA A 234 6.24 -5.36 -8.89
C ALA A 234 7.61 -4.90 -8.35
N ALA A 235 8.35 -4.10 -9.12
CA ALA A 235 9.73 -3.71 -8.77
C ALA A 235 9.83 -3.02 -7.40
N PHE A 236 8.82 -2.23 -7.03
CA PHE A 236 8.76 -1.56 -5.73
C PHE A 236 8.45 -2.52 -4.56
N SER A 237 7.82 -3.68 -4.82
CA SER A 237 7.42 -4.61 -3.76
C SER A 237 8.65 -5.22 -3.08
N THR A 238 8.70 -5.15 -1.77
CA THR A 238 9.82 -5.67 -0.97
C THR A 238 9.94 -7.18 -1.08
N ARG A 239 11.17 -7.66 -1.32
CA ARG A 239 11.53 -9.08 -1.37
C ARG A 239 12.12 -9.50 -0.04
N ARG A 240 11.36 -10.24 0.77
CA ARG A 240 11.81 -10.70 2.10
C ARG A 240 11.18 -12.04 2.47
N TRP A 241 11.85 -12.73 3.39
CA TRP A 241 11.47 -14.06 3.88
C TRP A 241 10.06 -14.17 4.43
N TYR A 242 9.47 -13.06 4.88
CA TYR A 242 8.12 -13.05 5.44
C TYR A 242 7.01 -13.00 4.38
N ALA A 243 7.33 -12.73 3.12
CA ALA A 243 6.32 -12.73 2.06
C ALA A 243 5.60 -14.08 2.05
N THR A 244 4.28 -14.04 2.29
CA THR A 244 3.46 -15.24 2.35
C THR A 244 2.88 -15.58 0.98
N VAL A 245 2.16 -14.65 0.40
CA VAL A 245 1.55 -14.77 -0.94
C VAL A 245 1.67 -13.45 -1.67
N SER A 246 1.40 -13.47 -2.98
CA SER A 246 1.26 -12.27 -3.77
C SER A 246 -0.19 -12.03 -4.19
N ALA A 247 -0.50 -10.76 -4.48
CA ALA A 247 -1.80 -10.33 -4.97
C ALA A 247 -1.65 -9.09 -5.87
N PRO A 248 -2.71 -8.66 -6.60
CA PRO A 248 -2.69 -7.47 -7.42
C PRO A 248 -2.24 -6.22 -6.64
N GLY A 249 -1.26 -5.50 -7.18
CA GLY A 249 -0.73 -4.30 -6.54
C GLY A 249 -0.22 -3.24 -7.53
N VAL A 250 -0.48 -3.44 -8.84
CA VAL A 250 -0.11 -2.51 -9.91
C VAL A 250 -1.36 -2.21 -10.73
N ASP A 251 -1.59 -0.95 -11.07
CA ASP A 251 -2.76 -0.51 -11.84
C ASP A 251 -4.10 -1.02 -11.25
N VAL A 252 -4.26 -0.87 -9.95
CA VAL A 252 -5.48 -1.27 -9.23
C VAL A 252 -6.44 -0.10 -9.14
N VAL A 253 -7.65 -0.28 -9.66
CA VAL A 253 -8.72 0.73 -9.55
C VAL A 253 -9.30 0.72 -8.15
N VAL A 254 -9.37 1.90 -7.53
CA VAL A 254 -9.81 2.10 -6.15
C VAL A 254 -10.86 3.20 -6.03
N ALA A 255 -11.70 3.07 -5.01
CA ALA A 255 -12.67 4.09 -4.62
C ALA A 255 -11.99 5.20 -3.81
N ASN A 256 -12.49 6.44 -3.94
CA ASN A 256 -11.98 7.59 -3.20
C ASN A 256 -13.15 8.40 -2.58
N PRO A 257 -12.97 9.03 -1.41
CA PRO A 257 -14.01 9.82 -0.76
C PRO A 257 -14.65 10.93 -1.61
N ASP A 258 -13.95 11.43 -2.63
CA ASP A 258 -14.47 12.42 -3.60
C ASP A 258 -15.46 11.85 -4.62
N ARG A 259 -15.81 10.55 -4.51
CA ARG A 259 -16.71 9.81 -5.42
C ARG A 259 -16.13 9.54 -6.80
N HIS A 260 -14.80 9.75 -6.99
CA HIS A 260 -14.08 9.33 -8.19
C HIS A 260 -13.34 8.02 -7.94
N TYR A 261 -12.78 7.48 -9.01
CA TYR A 261 -11.98 6.27 -8.99
C TYR A 261 -10.59 6.59 -9.50
N TYR A 262 -9.59 6.06 -8.84
CA TYR A 262 -8.19 6.28 -9.18
C TYR A 262 -7.48 4.96 -9.41
N VAL A 263 -6.31 5.02 -10.00
CA VAL A 263 -5.43 3.86 -10.18
C VAL A 263 -4.30 3.96 -9.17
N GLU A 264 -4.14 2.92 -8.38
CA GLU A 264 -3.19 2.85 -7.27
C GLU A 264 -2.12 1.78 -7.52
N TRP A 265 -0.96 2.01 -6.93
CA TRP A 265 0.16 1.06 -6.87
C TRP A 265 0.64 0.90 -5.44
N GLY A 266 0.84 -0.33 -5.03
CA GLY A 266 1.39 -0.60 -3.71
C GLY A 266 1.10 -2.00 -3.21
N THR A 267 1.93 -2.46 -2.31
CA THR A 267 1.64 -3.66 -1.52
C THR A 267 0.44 -3.47 -0.59
N SER A 268 -0.01 -2.22 -0.39
CA SER A 268 -1.26 -1.88 0.30
C SER A 268 -2.48 -2.48 -0.41
N ALA A 269 -2.57 -2.32 -1.74
CA ALA A 269 -3.64 -2.94 -2.53
C ALA A 269 -3.56 -4.47 -2.45
N ALA A 270 -2.35 -5.05 -2.57
CA ALA A 270 -2.15 -6.49 -2.42
C ALA A 270 -2.63 -7.02 -1.06
N SER A 271 -2.32 -6.30 0.03
CA SER A 271 -2.80 -6.63 1.38
C SER A 271 -4.33 -6.60 1.47
N ALA A 272 -4.97 -5.60 0.86
CA ALA A 272 -6.43 -5.50 0.82
C ALA A 272 -7.07 -6.67 0.03
N PHE A 273 -6.50 -7.05 -1.12
CA PHE A 273 -6.94 -8.24 -1.87
C PHE A 273 -6.80 -9.51 -1.04
N VAL A 274 -5.66 -9.71 -0.37
CA VAL A 274 -5.44 -10.87 0.50
C VAL A 274 -6.39 -10.84 1.70
N SER A 275 -6.67 -9.69 2.31
CA SER A 275 -7.64 -9.56 3.40
C SER A 275 -9.05 -9.96 2.97
N GLY A 276 -9.46 -9.58 1.76
CA GLY A 276 -10.71 -10.06 1.18
C GLY A 276 -10.70 -11.57 0.93
N ALA A 277 -9.60 -12.14 0.44
CA ALA A 277 -9.47 -13.59 0.26
C ALA A 277 -9.54 -14.33 1.61
N VAL A 278 -8.88 -13.83 2.65
CA VAL A 278 -8.99 -14.36 4.03
C VAL A 278 -10.43 -14.31 4.54
N ALA A 279 -11.14 -13.20 4.26
CA ALA A 279 -12.55 -13.06 4.65
C ALA A 279 -13.44 -14.11 3.97
N LEU A 280 -13.21 -14.42 2.69
CA LEU A 280 -13.94 -15.47 1.99
C LEU A 280 -13.65 -16.86 2.59
N VAL A 281 -12.38 -17.18 2.87
CA VAL A 281 -12.00 -18.45 3.50
C VAL A 281 -12.60 -18.56 4.88
N ARG A 282 -12.55 -17.50 5.69
CA ARG A 282 -13.12 -17.45 7.04
C ARG A 282 -14.65 -17.64 7.02
N ALA A 283 -15.35 -17.01 6.06
CA ALA A 283 -16.79 -17.17 5.91
C ALA A 283 -17.20 -18.61 5.56
N ALA A 284 -16.43 -19.25 4.69
CA ALA A 284 -16.65 -20.66 4.33
C ALA A 284 -16.28 -21.64 5.45
N HIS A 285 -15.26 -21.30 6.25
CA HIS A 285 -14.67 -22.18 7.27
C HIS A 285 -14.41 -21.41 8.57
N PRO A 286 -15.45 -21.05 9.35
CA PRO A 286 -15.31 -20.19 10.54
C PRO A 286 -14.48 -20.83 11.66
N GLY A 287 -14.34 -22.15 11.69
CA GLY A 287 -13.56 -22.88 12.71
C GLY A 287 -12.05 -22.94 12.47
N LEU A 288 -11.54 -22.46 11.30
CA LEU A 288 -10.11 -22.51 11.03
C LEU A 288 -9.35 -21.44 11.82
N SER A 289 -8.18 -21.79 12.36
CA SER A 289 -7.29 -20.83 13.01
C SER A 289 -6.61 -19.90 11.98
N PRO A 290 -6.08 -18.73 12.39
CA PRO A 290 -5.30 -17.87 11.52
C PRO A 290 -4.10 -18.58 10.86
N ALA A 291 -3.45 -19.48 11.59
CA ALA A 291 -2.33 -20.29 11.08
C ALA A 291 -2.80 -21.26 9.98
N GLN A 292 -3.97 -21.88 10.14
CA GLN A 292 -4.57 -22.75 9.12
C GLN A 292 -4.94 -21.98 7.87
N ILE A 293 -5.55 -20.80 8.02
CA ILE A 293 -5.87 -19.94 6.88
C ILE A 293 -4.60 -19.52 6.15
N LYS A 294 -3.54 -19.10 6.87
CA LYS A 294 -2.24 -18.78 6.28
C LYS A 294 -1.66 -19.96 5.50
N ALA A 295 -1.70 -21.16 6.06
CA ALA A 295 -1.22 -22.36 5.39
C ALA A 295 -2.04 -22.69 4.14
N LEU A 296 -3.37 -22.61 4.20
CA LEU A 296 -4.25 -22.82 3.03
C LEU A 296 -3.93 -21.85 1.90
N LEU A 297 -3.77 -20.54 2.20
CA LEU A 297 -3.42 -19.57 1.18
C LEU A 297 -2.04 -19.87 0.56
N ALA A 298 -1.09 -20.35 1.36
CA ALA A 298 0.23 -20.73 0.88
C ALA A 298 0.18 -21.97 -0.01
N ASP A 299 -0.49 -23.03 0.47
CA ASP A 299 -0.53 -24.34 -0.18
C ASP A 299 -1.36 -24.34 -1.47
N THR A 300 -2.30 -23.40 -1.61
CA THR A 300 -3.20 -23.30 -2.77
C THR A 300 -2.85 -22.13 -3.69
N ALA A 301 -1.78 -21.41 -3.39
CA ALA A 301 -1.32 -20.32 -4.22
C ALA A 301 -0.98 -20.80 -5.65
N ARG A 302 -1.34 -19.99 -6.64
CA ARG A 302 -1.06 -20.27 -8.06
C ARG A 302 0.26 -19.65 -8.51
N ASN A 303 0.79 -20.17 -9.60
CA ASN A 303 2.03 -19.68 -10.18
C ASN A 303 3.18 -19.68 -9.17
N SER A 304 3.22 -20.72 -8.34
CA SER A 304 4.28 -20.91 -7.34
C SER A 304 5.66 -20.85 -7.97
N PRO A 305 6.63 -20.20 -7.32
CA PRO A 305 8.01 -20.20 -7.77
C PRO A 305 8.59 -21.61 -7.87
N SER A 306 9.62 -21.79 -8.70
CA SER A 306 10.41 -23.03 -8.72
C SER A 306 11.02 -23.24 -7.34
N GLY A 307 10.72 -24.37 -6.71
CA GLY A 307 11.08 -24.62 -5.30
C GLY A 307 9.98 -24.32 -4.29
N GLY A 308 8.79 -23.92 -4.75
CA GLY A 308 7.58 -23.78 -3.95
C GLY A 308 7.41 -22.39 -3.31
N ARG A 309 8.49 -21.66 -3.04
CA ARG A 309 8.46 -20.31 -2.44
C ARG A 309 9.68 -19.49 -2.82
N ASP A 310 9.51 -18.15 -2.98
CA ASP A 310 10.59 -17.18 -3.03
C ASP A 310 10.29 -15.93 -2.17
N ASP A 311 11.29 -15.07 -2.00
CA ASP A 311 11.14 -13.83 -1.21
C ASP A 311 10.38 -12.72 -1.97
N ALA A 312 10.19 -12.86 -3.27
CA ALA A 312 9.51 -11.87 -4.11
C ALA A 312 7.99 -12.05 -4.10
N ARG A 313 7.51 -13.29 -4.17
CA ARG A 313 6.07 -13.60 -4.33
C ARG A 313 5.51 -14.52 -3.24
N GLY A 314 6.36 -14.87 -2.24
CA GLY A 314 5.97 -15.88 -1.29
C GLY A 314 5.72 -17.23 -1.97
N TYR A 315 4.60 -17.85 -1.67
CA TYR A 315 4.17 -19.12 -2.28
C TYR A 315 3.50 -18.95 -3.65
N GLY A 316 3.24 -17.72 -4.08
CA GLY A 316 2.61 -17.42 -5.38
C GLY A 316 1.38 -16.53 -5.26
N LEU A 317 0.60 -16.45 -6.32
CA LEU A 317 -0.62 -15.63 -6.39
C LEU A 317 -1.75 -16.29 -5.60
N VAL A 318 -2.35 -15.55 -4.66
CA VAL A 318 -3.46 -16.03 -3.82
C VAL A 318 -4.66 -16.47 -4.68
N ASP A 319 -5.24 -17.63 -4.32
CA ASP A 319 -6.46 -18.16 -4.94
C ASP A 319 -7.48 -18.51 -3.85
N PRO A 320 -8.43 -17.61 -3.56
CA PRO A 320 -9.42 -17.84 -2.51
C PRO A 320 -10.35 -19.02 -2.81
N ALA A 321 -10.65 -19.30 -4.07
CA ALA A 321 -11.51 -20.44 -4.42
C ALA A 321 -10.83 -21.77 -4.12
N ALA A 322 -9.57 -21.91 -4.48
CA ALA A 322 -8.79 -23.10 -4.15
C ALA A 322 -8.57 -23.25 -2.64
N ALA A 323 -8.36 -22.14 -1.92
CA ALA A 323 -8.23 -22.16 -0.45
C ALA A 323 -9.53 -22.58 0.24
N ILE A 324 -10.70 -22.13 -0.24
CA ILE A 324 -12.01 -22.58 0.25
C ILE A 324 -12.18 -24.08 0.01
N GLU A 325 -11.88 -24.58 -1.18
CA GLU A 325 -12.00 -26.00 -1.51
C GLU A 325 -11.09 -26.88 -0.62
N ALA A 326 -9.84 -26.44 -0.43
CA ALA A 326 -8.89 -27.14 0.43
C ALA A 326 -9.30 -27.09 1.91
N GLY A 327 -9.85 -25.96 2.37
CA GLY A 327 -10.34 -25.75 3.72
C GLY A 327 -11.44 -26.75 4.13
N ALA A 328 -12.27 -27.21 3.18
CA ALA A 328 -13.28 -28.23 3.44
C ALA A 328 -12.70 -29.59 3.88
N LYS A 329 -11.42 -29.84 3.63
CA LYS A 329 -10.70 -31.06 3.99
C LYS A 329 -9.84 -30.87 5.24
N THR A 330 -9.71 -29.64 5.73
CA THR A 330 -8.88 -29.29 6.88
C THR A 330 -9.67 -29.46 8.17
N ARG A 331 -9.14 -30.24 9.11
CA ARG A 331 -9.74 -30.37 10.43
C ARG A 331 -9.27 -29.27 11.35
N PRO A 332 -10.14 -28.58 12.09
CA PRO A 332 -9.75 -27.49 12.99
C PRO A 332 -8.62 -27.83 13.97
N ASP A 333 -8.60 -29.10 14.46
CA ASP A 333 -7.66 -29.54 15.48
C ASP A 333 -6.27 -29.94 14.95
N ASP A 334 -6.09 -30.08 13.64
CA ASP A 334 -4.85 -30.60 13.05
C ASP A 334 -3.65 -29.67 13.15
N LEU A 335 -3.86 -28.37 13.46
CA LEU A 335 -2.81 -27.35 13.49
C LEU A 335 -2.68 -26.60 14.82
N ASP A 336 -3.63 -26.70 15.74
CA ASP A 336 -3.57 -26.03 17.05
C ASP A 336 -2.36 -26.48 17.88
N ALA A 337 -1.93 -27.76 17.73
CA ALA A 337 -0.73 -28.27 18.37
C ALA A 337 0.56 -27.64 17.84
N ARG A 338 0.58 -27.11 16.59
CA ARG A 338 1.73 -26.43 16.00
C ARG A 338 1.74 -24.93 16.28
N SER A 339 0.56 -24.31 16.40
CA SER A 339 0.43 -22.88 16.68
C SER A 339 0.62 -22.55 18.15
N ALA A 340 0.38 -23.47 19.09
CA ALA A 340 0.62 -23.25 20.51
C ALA A 340 2.11 -23.09 20.89
N GLU A 341 3.03 -23.54 20.03
CA GLU A 341 4.47 -23.34 20.20
C GLU A 341 5.00 -22.05 19.56
N ALA A 342 4.17 -21.31 18.85
CA ALA A 342 4.56 -20.08 18.13
C ALA A 342 4.48 -18.83 19.02
N GLY A 343 5.03 -18.88 20.22
CA GLY A 343 5.52 -17.67 20.87
C GLY A 343 6.65 -17.09 20.01
N TYR A 344 6.82 -15.76 20.05
CA TYR A 344 7.98 -15.10 19.47
C TYR A 344 9.25 -15.83 19.89
N HIS A 345 9.81 -16.64 19.00
CA HIS A 345 11.03 -17.36 19.23
C HIS A 345 12.02 -17.00 18.14
N GLU A 346 13.23 -16.65 18.54
CA GLU A 346 14.41 -16.57 17.67
C GLU A 346 14.54 -17.76 16.70
N ARG A 347 13.91 -18.89 17.00
CA ARG A 347 13.85 -20.09 16.14
C ARG A 347 13.17 -19.88 14.79
N TYR A 348 12.19 -18.95 14.68
CA TYR A 348 11.47 -18.71 13.42
C TYR A 348 12.09 -17.60 12.58
N PHE A 349 12.86 -16.71 13.20
CA PHE A 349 13.45 -15.55 12.55
C PHE A 349 14.98 -15.62 12.56
N GLY A 350 15.56 -16.66 13.18
CA GLY A 350 16.97 -16.64 13.51
C GLY A 350 17.31 -15.47 14.44
N THR A 351 18.56 -15.10 14.49
CA THR A 351 19.04 -13.89 15.19
C THR A 351 18.63 -12.57 14.49
N GLY A 352 17.64 -12.63 13.61
CA GLY A 352 17.32 -11.55 12.67
C GLY A 352 18.30 -11.53 11.50
N PRO A 353 18.05 -10.73 10.46
CA PRO A 353 19.07 -10.44 9.48
C PRO A 353 20.27 -9.96 10.27
N ALA A 354 21.42 -10.63 10.11
CA ALA A 354 22.68 -10.12 10.64
C ALA A 354 22.69 -8.63 10.31
N PRO A 355 22.96 -7.74 11.30
CA PRO A 355 22.98 -6.33 11.02
C PRO A 355 23.78 -6.20 9.74
N GLU A 356 23.15 -5.62 8.71
CA GLU A 356 23.77 -5.41 7.43
C GLU A 356 25.14 -4.87 7.80
N ARG A 357 26.22 -5.62 7.53
CA ARG A 357 27.54 -5.05 7.69
C ARG A 357 27.39 -3.78 6.91
N GLN A 358 27.39 -2.64 7.60
CA GLN A 358 27.64 -1.39 6.92
C GLN A 358 28.89 -1.74 6.14
N ASP A 359 28.75 -1.98 4.83
CA ASP A 359 29.90 -2.02 3.96
C ASP A 359 30.57 -0.72 4.34
N GLU A 360 31.65 -0.84 5.14
CA GLU A 360 32.47 0.29 5.48
C GLU A 360 32.81 0.81 4.09
N ASP A 361 32.19 1.92 3.73
CA ASP A 361 32.40 2.55 2.43
C ASP A 361 33.93 2.58 2.30
N PRO A 362 34.54 1.73 1.44
CA PRO A 362 36.00 1.65 1.37
C PRO A 362 36.60 3.00 1.01
N ALA A 363 35.77 3.96 0.61
CA ALA A 363 36.09 5.35 0.38
C ALA A 363 35.77 6.27 1.56
N GLY A 364 35.12 5.81 2.63
CA GLY A 364 34.73 6.65 3.78
C GLY A 364 35.91 7.33 4.47
N TRP A 365 37.12 6.74 4.39
CA TRP A 365 38.35 7.37 4.86
C TRP A 365 38.88 8.46 3.88
N LEU A 366 38.48 8.44 2.63
CA LEU A 366 38.92 9.45 1.63
C LEU A 366 38.30 10.83 1.90
N ALA A 367 37.14 10.93 2.50
CA ALA A 367 36.49 12.21 2.78
C ALA A 367 37.29 13.06 3.80
N PRO A 368 37.74 12.56 4.96
CA PRO A 368 38.60 13.31 5.89
C PRO A 368 39.99 13.58 5.32
N THR A 369 40.56 12.65 4.53
CA THR A 369 41.90 12.84 3.91
C THR A 369 41.86 13.87 2.77
N ALA A 370 40.79 13.89 1.95
CA ALA A 370 40.60 14.93 0.93
C ALA A 370 40.37 16.31 1.55
N GLY A 371 39.62 16.40 2.65
CA GLY A 371 39.43 17.61 3.43
C GLY A 371 40.73 18.15 4.03
N GLY A 372 41.56 17.26 4.59
CA GLY A 372 42.89 17.60 5.12
C GLY A 372 43.87 18.12 4.06
N LEU A 373 43.94 17.45 2.91
CA LEU A 373 44.73 17.89 1.77
C LEU A 373 44.27 19.24 1.20
N GLY A 374 42.96 19.44 1.09
CA GLY A 374 42.41 20.72 0.66
C GLY A 374 42.76 21.89 1.58
N ALA A 375 42.71 21.68 2.90
CA ALA A 375 43.10 22.68 3.89
C ALA A 375 44.61 23.02 3.83
N VAL A 376 45.47 22.03 3.63
CA VAL A 376 46.91 22.22 3.45
C VAL A 376 47.24 22.99 2.18
N LEU A 377 46.60 22.67 1.05
CA LEU A 377 46.77 23.39 -0.22
C LEU A 377 46.28 24.83 -0.15
N LEU A 378 45.13 25.09 0.53
CA LEU A 378 44.65 26.43 0.78
C LEU A 378 45.59 27.24 1.64
N THR A 379 46.18 26.63 2.70
CA THR A 379 47.14 27.30 3.56
C THR A 379 48.42 27.64 2.79
N LEU A 380 48.93 26.71 1.98
CA LEU A 380 50.08 26.94 1.09
C LEU A 380 49.81 28.03 0.08
N ALA A 381 48.61 28.07 -0.54
CA ALA A 381 48.23 29.11 -1.49
C ALA A 381 48.20 30.51 -0.83
N VAL A 382 47.66 30.62 0.40
CA VAL A 382 47.64 31.88 1.16
C VAL A 382 49.02 32.33 1.57
N VAL A 383 49.93 31.40 1.97
CA VAL A 383 51.31 31.74 2.30
C VAL A 383 52.07 32.22 1.08
N LEU A 384 51.97 31.54 -0.04
CA LEU A 384 52.57 31.94 -1.32
C LEU A 384 52.02 33.27 -1.85
N TRP A 385 50.76 33.53 -1.71
CA TRP A 385 50.14 34.80 -2.11
C TRP A 385 50.62 35.95 -1.22
N ARG A 386 50.74 35.77 0.10
CA ARG A 386 51.31 36.75 1.01
C ARG A 386 52.79 37.00 0.73
N GLY A 387 53.57 35.92 0.45
CA GLY A 387 55.01 36.04 0.11
C GLY A 387 55.26 36.87 -1.18
N ARG A 388 54.40 36.74 -2.18
CA ARG A 388 54.49 37.54 -3.42
C ARG A 388 54.15 39.03 -3.20
N ASN A 389 53.28 39.36 -2.29
CA ASN A 389 52.88 40.72 -2.00
C ASN A 389 53.90 41.47 -1.12
N THR A 390 54.80 40.75 -0.43
CA THR A 390 55.89 41.36 0.35
C THR A 390 57.17 41.60 -0.48
N ALA A 391 57.34 40.92 -1.62
CA ALA A 391 58.51 41.07 -2.48
C ALA A 391 58.40 42.27 -3.47
N GLY A 392 57.23 42.90 -3.57
CA GLY A 392 56.96 44.02 -4.51
C GLY A 392 57.15 45.45 -3.98
N ARG A 393 57.64 45.61 -2.71
CA ARG A 393 57.91 46.92 -2.13
C ARG A 393 59.40 47.13 -1.85
N ARG A 394 60.23 47.12 -2.87
CA ARG A 394 61.55 47.81 -2.82
C ARG A 394 61.41 49.11 -3.57
N SER A 395 61.22 50.18 -2.81
CA SER A 395 61.33 51.61 -3.27
C SER A 395 62.73 51.93 -3.76
N THR A 396 62.89 52.31 -5.00
CA THR A 396 64.08 52.93 -5.48
C THR A 396 64.16 54.40 -4.94
N PRO A 397 65.33 54.85 -4.43
CA PRO A 397 65.47 56.19 -3.96
C PRO A 397 65.61 57.12 -5.15
N TYR A 398 64.84 58.21 -5.18
CA TYR A 398 64.89 59.30 -6.10
C TYR A 398 66.04 60.22 -5.70
N ALA A 399 67.02 60.50 -6.62
CA ALA A 399 68.07 61.47 -6.47
C ALA A 399 67.59 62.80 -7.01
N PRO A 400 67.79 63.94 -6.31
CA PRO A 400 67.45 65.28 -6.86
C PRO A 400 68.54 65.82 -7.77
N GLY A 401 68.23 66.15 -9.00
CA GLY A 401 69.05 66.93 -9.94
C GLY A 401 68.71 68.37 -9.81
N GLY A 402 69.69 69.18 -9.46
CA GLY A 402 69.65 70.64 -9.37
C GLY A 402 69.73 71.36 -10.73
N PRO A 403 69.85 72.70 -10.75
CA PRO A 403 69.13 73.55 -11.69
C PRO A 403 69.97 73.98 -12.88
N ARG A 404 69.26 74.32 -13.98
CA ARG A 404 69.40 75.51 -14.76
C ARG A 404 68.24 75.72 -15.74
#